data_67a16eebcedeada80341bfae291f9508
#
_entry.id   67a16eebcedeada80341bfae291f9508
#
_cell.length_a   1.000
_cell.length_b   1.000
_cell.length_c   1.000
_cell.angle_alpha   90.00
_cell.angle_beta   90.00
_cell.angle_gamma   90.00
#
_symmetry.space_group_name_H-M   'P 1'
#
loop_
_entity.id
_entity.type
_entity.pdbx_description
1 polymer ?
#
loop_
_entity_poly.entity_id
_entity_poly.type
_entity_poly.pdbx_seq_one_letter_code
_entity_poly.pdbx_strand_id
1 'polypeptide(L)'
;LLWWMNKKNENANKNAYPKETLDKAWKLLLLNQFHDILPGSAIDEVYEQSDIDYAKVKAMDEEIIREALENLSSHNCEQKNGICAWNPLGFAAEQVIELDKKKQHECGIDKGCSLTNVTAAQYLKDGTMLVTASLPAKGSLYMAASAEKESLDKEAKKEHFVLRYENTLETPWYIVSWNELGELTSLYDKEAKREVLEAGTVGNEIVVYEDIPKDYDAWNVESYYSRKHWKTLAKKPCMMTEAGEICAVLHTELSYESSVIEQDIVFFVHTRR
;
A
#
# COMPACT_ATOMS: atom_id res chain seq x y z
N LEU A 1 -18.13 15.44 6.51
CA LEU A 1 -19.36 14.62 6.53
C LEU A 1 -19.97 14.56 7.93
N LEU A 2 -19.22 14.16 8.94
CA LEU A 2 -19.64 14.08 10.34
C LEU A 2 -20.21 15.39 10.89
N TRP A 3 -19.53 16.50 10.65
CA TRP A 3 -20.01 17.82 11.04
C TRP A 3 -21.38 18.14 10.41
N TRP A 4 -21.59 17.74 9.14
CA TRP A 4 -22.86 17.91 8.44
C TRP A 4 -23.97 17.01 9.01
N MET A 5 -23.65 15.77 9.36
CA MET A 5 -24.62 14.81 9.94
C MET A 5 -25.03 15.23 11.35
N ASN A 6 -24.11 15.76 12.16
CA ASN A 6 -24.37 16.21 13.53
C ASN A 6 -25.16 17.53 13.61
N LYS A 7 -25.14 18.35 12.55
CA LYS A 7 -25.93 19.60 12.51
C LYS A 7 -27.43 19.36 12.56
N LYS A 8 -27.92 18.13 12.33
CA LYS A 8 -29.33 17.74 12.44
C LYS A 8 -29.72 17.22 13.83
N ASN A 9 -28.79 16.98 14.74
CA ASN A 9 -29.06 16.53 16.10
C ASN A 9 -28.84 17.69 17.08
N GLU A 10 -29.86 18.04 17.87
CA GLU A 10 -29.85 19.13 18.84
C GLU A 10 -28.83 18.99 20.00
N ASN A 11 -28.07 17.89 20.07
CA ASN A 11 -26.95 17.63 20.99
C ASN A 11 -25.59 18.04 20.43
N ALA A 12 -25.54 19.04 19.57
CA ALA A 12 -24.41 19.46 18.73
C ALA A 12 -23.13 19.94 19.46
N ASN A 13 -23.08 19.94 20.80
CA ASN A 13 -21.93 20.47 21.54
C ASN A 13 -20.78 19.48 21.78
N LYS A 14 -20.96 18.19 21.47
CA LYS A 14 -19.87 17.19 21.66
C LYS A 14 -18.99 16.94 20.45
N ASN A 15 -19.40 17.37 19.25
CA ASN A 15 -18.70 17.10 17.99
C ASN A 15 -18.54 18.39 17.16
N ALA A 16 -17.95 19.42 17.73
CA ALA A 16 -17.58 20.62 16.99
C ALA A 16 -16.50 20.26 15.95
N TYR A 17 -16.58 20.86 14.76
CA TYR A 17 -15.55 20.72 13.74
C TYR A 17 -14.18 21.09 14.34
N PRO A 18 -13.14 20.21 14.27
CA PRO A 18 -11.89 20.38 14.99
C PRO A 18 -10.97 21.40 14.30
N LYS A 19 -11.50 22.60 14.07
CA LYS A 19 -10.86 23.66 13.29
C LYS A 19 -9.47 24.03 13.81
N GLU A 20 -9.33 24.22 15.13
CA GLU A 20 -8.06 24.67 15.72
C GLU A 20 -6.97 23.61 15.55
N THR A 21 -7.30 22.33 15.73
CA THR A 21 -6.35 21.23 15.57
C THR A 21 -5.93 21.08 14.10
N LEU A 22 -6.88 21.13 13.18
CA LEU A 22 -6.62 21.10 11.74
C LEU A 22 -5.79 22.32 11.29
N ASP A 23 -6.08 23.52 11.78
CA ASP A 23 -5.31 24.72 11.45
C ASP A 23 -3.83 24.60 11.95
N LYS A 24 -3.62 23.97 13.11
CA LYS A 24 -2.25 23.69 13.62
C LYS A 24 -1.55 22.63 12.75
N ALA A 25 -2.21 21.54 12.42
CA ALA A 25 -1.67 20.48 11.55
C ALA A 25 -1.29 21.05 10.19
N TRP A 26 -2.18 21.82 9.56
CA TRP A 26 -1.92 22.48 8.29
C TRP A 26 -0.74 23.45 8.33
N LYS A 27 -0.60 24.24 9.39
CA LYS A 27 0.54 25.19 9.52
C LYS A 27 1.86 24.45 9.62
N LEU A 28 1.95 23.35 10.39
CA LEU A 28 3.14 22.53 10.46
C LEU A 28 3.45 21.85 9.14
N LEU A 29 2.43 21.28 8.48
CA LEU A 29 2.59 20.65 7.17
C LEU A 29 3.10 21.65 6.12
N LEU A 30 2.50 22.84 6.05
CA LEU A 30 2.89 23.87 5.08
C LEU A 30 4.28 24.45 5.37
N LEU A 31 4.70 24.55 6.63
CA LEU A 31 6.07 24.94 6.99
C LEU A 31 7.08 23.95 6.42
N ASN A 32 6.80 22.64 6.54
CA ASN A 32 7.68 21.59 6.04
C ASN A 32 7.61 21.41 4.51
N GLN A 33 6.76 22.18 3.82
CA GLN A 33 6.73 22.26 2.34
C GLN A 33 7.63 23.37 1.79
N PHE A 34 8.46 23.95 2.63
CA PHE A 34 9.43 24.95 2.21
C PHE A 34 10.39 24.37 1.15
N HIS A 35 10.79 25.21 0.17
CA HIS A 35 11.52 24.77 -1.01
C HIS A 35 12.91 24.13 -0.73
N ASP A 36 13.50 24.37 0.43
CA ASP A 36 14.75 23.73 0.86
C ASP A 36 14.52 22.44 1.68
N ILE A 37 13.32 22.23 2.21
CA ILE A 37 12.98 21.01 2.96
C ILE A 37 12.51 19.91 2.02
N LEU A 38 11.54 20.20 1.12
CA LEU A 38 10.97 19.21 0.20
C LEU A 38 12.02 18.51 -0.69
N PRO A 39 13.00 19.21 -1.29
CA PRO A 39 13.95 18.58 -2.19
C PRO A 39 15.08 17.83 -1.48
N GLY A 40 15.17 17.86 -0.14
CA GLY A 40 16.22 17.19 0.59
C GLY A 40 17.54 17.98 0.67
N SER A 41 17.51 19.30 0.48
CA SER A 41 18.70 20.16 0.39
C SER A 41 18.96 21.04 1.63
N ALA A 42 18.24 20.78 2.73
CA ALA A 42 18.51 21.44 4.02
C ALA A 42 19.57 20.68 4.83
N ILE A 43 19.99 21.27 5.95
CA ILE A 43 20.92 20.64 6.91
C ILE A 43 20.19 19.60 7.77
N ASP A 44 20.93 18.69 8.39
CA ASP A 44 20.39 17.56 9.15
C ASP A 44 19.44 17.99 10.27
N GLU A 45 19.74 19.06 10.99
CA GLU A 45 18.91 19.57 12.10
C GLU A 45 17.51 19.98 11.63
N VAL A 46 17.38 20.42 10.37
CA VAL A 46 16.07 20.76 9.77
C VAL A 46 15.25 19.49 9.56
N TYR A 47 15.87 18.38 9.16
CA TYR A 47 15.17 17.10 8.97
C TYR A 47 14.80 16.45 10.30
N GLU A 48 15.64 16.53 11.32
CA GLU A 48 15.29 16.11 12.68
C GLU A 48 14.03 16.87 13.17
N GLN A 49 13.98 18.19 12.96
CA GLN A 49 12.80 18.98 13.32
C GLN A 49 11.58 18.64 12.45
N SER A 50 11.79 18.41 11.15
CA SER A 50 10.74 18.02 10.22
C SER A 50 10.09 16.69 10.63
N ASP A 51 10.87 15.68 11.01
CA ASP A 51 10.37 14.40 11.50
C ASP A 51 9.50 14.56 12.76
N ILE A 52 9.94 15.41 13.70
CA ILE A 52 9.15 15.75 14.89
C ILE A 52 7.83 16.43 14.51
N ASP A 53 7.86 17.34 13.56
CA ASP A 53 6.67 18.07 13.13
C ASP A 53 5.70 17.18 12.37
N TYR A 54 6.18 16.30 11.46
CA TYR A 54 5.34 15.30 10.80
C TYR A 54 4.74 14.30 11.79
N ALA A 55 5.49 13.87 12.82
CA ALA A 55 4.95 13.02 13.87
C ALA A 55 3.80 13.70 14.63
N LYS A 56 3.91 15.01 14.92
CA LYS A 56 2.82 15.79 15.54
C LYS A 56 1.60 15.91 14.62
N VAL A 57 1.81 16.22 13.33
CA VAL A 57 0.72 16.30 12.33
C VAL A 57 0.00 14.95 12.27
N LYS A 58 0.74 13.86 12.11
CA LYS A 58 0.19 12.51 12.07
C LYS A 58 -0.65 12.19 13.31
N ALA A 59 -0.14 12.48 14.51
CA ALA A 59 -0.87 12.23 15.76
C ALA A 59 -2.18 13.05 15.85
N MET A 60 -2.16 14.32 15.43
CA MET A 60 -3.37 15.16 15.39
C MET A 60 -4.41 14.63 14.40
N ASP A 61 -3.98 14.22 13.21
CA ASP A 61 -4.87 13.71 12.18
C ASP A 61 -5.44 12.32 12.53
N GLU A 62 -4.62 11.42 13.08
CA GLU A 62 -5.05 10.09 13.54
C GLU A 62 -6.10 10.20 14.65
N GLU A 63 -5.95 11.14 15.60
CA GLU A 63 -6.93 11.37 16.63
C GLU A 63 -8.26 11.88 16.08
N ILE A 64 -8.24 12.86 15.18
CA ILE A 64 -9.44 13.37 14.50
C ILE A 64 -10.14 12.26 13.71
N ILE A 65 -9.37 11.45 12.97
CA ILE A 65 -9.90 10.32 12.19
C ILE A 65 -10.50 9.28 13.11
N ARG A 66 -9.83 8.92 14.20
CA ARG A 66 -10.30 7.96 15.19
C ARG A 66 -11.63 8.38 15.79
N GLU A 67 -11.71 9.63 16.31
CA GLU A 67 -12.96 10.17 16.87
C GLU A 67 -14.09 10.19 15.82
N ALA A 68 -13.76 10.56 14.59
CA ALA A 68 -14.70 10.59 13.50
C ALA A 68 -15.27 9.21 13.18
N LEU A 69 -14.40 8.19 13.09
CA LEU A 69 -14.81 6.81 12.81
C LEU A 69 -15.58 6.18 13.96
N GLU A 70 -15.20 6.43 15.22
CA GLU A 70 -15.94 5.96 16.39
C GLU A 70 -17.36 6.51 16.42
N ASN A 71 -17.54 7.80 16.14
CA ASN A 71 -18.87 8.42 16.04
C ASN A 71 -19.71 7.84 14.90
N LEU A 72 -19.10 7.55 13.75
CA LEU A 72 -19.81 6.93 12.62
C LEU A 72 -20.15 5.47 12.92
N SER A 73 -19.25 4.73 13.56
CA SER A 73 -19.42 3.31 13.87
C SER A 73 -20.50 3.08 14.94
N SER A 74 -20.62 3.96 15.92
CA SER A 74 -21.65 3.86 16.96
C SER A 74 -23.08 3.92 16.41
N HIS A 75 -23.26 4.44 15.21
CA HIS A 75 -24.56 4.53 14.54
C HIS A 75 -24.83 3.39 13.55
N ASN A 76 -23.78 2.66 13.10
CA ASN A 76 -23.90 1.73 11.98
C ASN A 76 -23.38 0.31 12.27
N CYS A 77 -22.64 0.10 13.35
CA CYS A 77 -21.98 -1.18 13.65
C CYS A 77 -22.37 -1.66 15.05
N GLU A 78 -23.52 -2.34 15.18
CA GLU A 78 -23.99 -2.91 16.45
C GLU A 78 -23.30 -4.23 16.83
N GLN A 79 -22.52 -4.84 15.93
CA GLN A 79 -21.89 -6.15 16.13
C GLN A 79 -20.44 -6.01 16.64
N LYS A 80 -20.08 -6.88 17.60
CA LYS A 80 -18.81 -6.79 18.32
C LYS A 80 -17.60 -7.40 17.57
N ASN A 81 -17.82 -8.32 16.62
CA ASN A 81 -16.76 -9.05 15.93
C ASN A 81 -16.82 -8.75 14.43
N GLY A 82 -15.83 -8.07 13.92
CA GLY A 82 -15.75 -7.72 12.50
C GLY A 82 -15.09 -6.37 12.25
N ILE A 83 -15.12 -5.95 11.00
CA ILE A 83 -14.46 -4.75 10.52
C ILE A 83 -15.47 -3.86 9.82
N CYS A 84 -15.42 -2.57 10.11
CA CYS A 84 -16.15 -1.56 9.36
C CYS A 84 -15.17 -0.77 8.49
N ALA A 85 -15.27 -0.93 7.17
CA ALA A 85 -14.48 -0.18 6.21
C ALA A 85 -15.28 1.01 5.67
N TRP A 86 -14.61 2.15 5.51
CA TRP A 86 -15.21 3.41 5.08
C TRP A 86 -14.59 3.88 3.78
N ASN A 87 -15.44 4.23 2.81
CA ASN A 87 -15.01 4.82 1.55
C ASN A 87 -15.31 6.33 1.54
N PRO A 88 -14.30 7.21 1.63
CA PRO A 88 -14.50 8.65 1.57
C PRO A 88 -14.73 9.17 0.14
N LEU A 89 -14.49 8.33 -0.89
CA LEU A 89 -14.57 8.71 -2.29
C LEU A 89 -16.02 8.91 -2.74
N GLY A 90 -16.22 9.75 -3.75
CA GLY A 90 -17.53 10.01 -4.35
C GLY A 90 -18.05 8.90 -5.27
N PHE A 91 -17.34 7.80 -5.41
CA PHE A 91 -17.68 6.63 -6.25
C PHE A 91 -17.40 5.33 -5.49
N ALA A 92 -18.10 4.28 -5.88
CA ALA A 92 -17.85 2.95 -5.35
C ALA A 92 -16.48 2.45 -5.81
N ALA A 93 -15.77 1.76 -4.94
CA ALA A 93 -14.45 1.24 -5.25
C ALA A 93 -14.25 -0.16 -4.66
N GLU A 94 -13.69 -1.07 -5.44
CA GLU A 94 -13.19 -2.32 -4.94
C GLU A 94 -11.80 -2.07 -4.32
N GLN A 95 -11.64 -2.49 -3.07
CA GLN A 95 -10.43 -2.23 -2.27
C GLN A 95 -9.87 -3.52 -1.73
N VAL A 96 -8.54 -3.57 -1.68
CA VAL A 96 -7.81 -4.58 -0.89
C VAL A 96 -7.58 -4.00 0.51
N ILE A 97 -8.04 -4.71 1.51
CA ILE A 97 -7.91 -4.33 2.92
C ILE A 97 -6.93 -5.31 3.56
N GLU A 98 -5.90 -4.75 4.16
CA GLU A 98 -4.85 -5.50 4.83
C GLU A 98 -5.10 -5.54 6.34
N LEU A 99 -5.09 -6.74 6.88
CA LEU A 99 -5.32 -7.03 8.29
C LEU A 99 -4.11 -7.78 8.85
N ASP A 100 -3.24 -7.06 9.53
CA ASP A 100 -2.16 -7.68 10.29
C ASP A 100 -2.70 -8.52 11.46
N LYS A 101 -1.86 -9.33 12.08
CA LYS A 101 -2.26 -10.19 13.19
C LYS A 101 -2.88 -9.44 14.36
N LYS A 102 -2.42 -8.21 14.62
CA LYS A 102 -2.94 -7.37 15.70
C LYS A 102 -4.36 -6.93 15.40
N LYS A 103 -4.62 -6.41 14.21
CA LYS A 103 -5.97 -6.02 13.75
C LYS A 103 -6.91 -7.21 13.70
N GLN A 104 -6.44 -8.38 13.21
CA GLN A 104 -7.23 -9.60 13.21
C GLN A 104 -7.70 -9.94 14.64
N HIS A 105 -6.79 -9.92 15.63
CA HIS A 105 -7.12 -10.19 17.03
C HIS A 105 -8.07 -9.14 17.63
N GLU A 106 -7.81 -7.85 17.39
CA GLU A 106 -8.66 -6.74 17.86
C GLU A 106 -10.09 -6.84 17.30
N CYS A 107 -10.25 -7.35 16.08
CA CYS A 107 -11.54 -7.51 15.40
C CYS A 107 -12.22 -8.88 15.66
N GLY A 108 -11.62 -9.72 16.50
CA GLY A 108 -12.16 -11.05 16.81
C GLY A 108 -12.11 -12.01 15.61
N ILE A 109 -11.13 -11.82 14.72
CA ILE A 109 -10.92 -12.69 13.56
C ILE A 109 -9.86 -13.71 13.92
N ASP A 110 -10.30 -14.89 14.29
CA ASP A 110 -9.40 -16.01 14.58
C ASP A 110 -8.98 -16.73 13.30
N LYS A 111 -7.86 -17.45 13.38
CA LYS A 111 -7.36 -18.23 12.24
C LYS A 111 -8.40 -19.27 11.78
N GLY A 112 -8.90 -19.08 10.56
CA GLY A 112 -9.92 -19.94 9.97
C GLY A 112 -11.35 -19.37 9.99
N CYS A 113 -11.56 -18.17 10.59
CA CYS A 113 -12.79 -17.42 10.39
C CYS A 113 -12.89 -16.92 8.96
N SER A 114 -14.11 -16.87 8.43
CA SER A 114 -14.45 -16.14 7.22
C SER A 114 -14.97 -14.74 7.57
N LEU A 115 -14.91 -13.83 6.60
CA LEU A 115 -15.54 -12.52 6.70
C LEU A 115 -16.71 -12.44 5.71
N THR A 116 -17.85 -11.94 6.16
CA THR A 116 -18.99 -11.66 5.29
C THR A 116 -18.72 -10.43 4.41
N ASN A 117 -19.43 -10.30 3.29
CA ASN A 117 -19.34 -9.14 2.40
C ASN A 117 -17.95 -8.90 1.79
N VAL A 118 -17.15 -9.93 1.68
CA VAL A 118 -15.87 -9.91 0.96
C VAL A 118 -15.99 -10.69 -0.34
N THR A 119 -15.24 -10.27 -1.37
CA THR A 119 -15.22 -10.94 -2.67
C THR A 119 -14.11 -11.97 -2.77
N ALA A 120 -13.01 -11.77 -2.05
CA ALA A 120 -11.92 -12.74 -1.92
C ALA A 120 -11.18 -12.55 -0.60
N ALA A 121 -10.45 -13.59 -0.17
CA ALA A 121 -9.59 -13.56 1.02
C ALA A 121 -8.32 -14.39 0.77
N GLN A 122 -7.18 -13.87 1.22
CA GLN A 122 -5.88 -14.53 1.11
C GLN A 122 -5.07 -14.31 2.39
N TYR A 123 -4.45 -15.38 2.90
CA TYR A 123 -3.45 -15.27 3.97
C TYR A 123 -2.05 -15.27 3.35
N LEU A 124 -1.25 -14.28 3.74
CA LEU A 124 0.17 -14.21 3.41
C LEU A 124 0.97 -15.08 4.39
N LYS A 125 2.22 -15.40 4.04
CA LYS A 125 3.12 -16.24 4.85
C LYS A 125 3.41 -15.68 6.23
N ASP A 126 3.46 -14.35 6.36
CA ASP A 126 3.64 -13.67 7.64
C ASP A 126 2.39 -13.74 8.53
N GLY A 127 1.26 -14.23 8.00
CA GLY A 127 -0.03 -14.35 8.66
C GLY A 127 -0.93 -13.13 8.51
N THR A 128 -0.54 -12.14 7.74
CA THR A 128 -1.40 -11.04 7.31
C THR A 128 -2.55 -11.58 6.47
N MET A 129 -3.77 -11.13 6.72
CA MET A 129 -4.95 -11.45 5.92
C MET A 129 -5.24 -10.29 4.98
N LEU A 130 -5.30 -10.59 3.69
CA LEU A 130 -5.84 -9.68 2.68
C LEU A 130 -7.28 -10.04 2.40
N VAL A 131 -8.15 -9.04 2.28
CA VAL A 131 -9.53 -9.22 1.82
C VAL A 131 -9.86 -8.18 0.77
N THR A 132 -10.69 -8.54 -0.20
CA THR A 132 -11.25 -7.61 -1.17
C THR A 132 -12.72 -7.39 -0.90
N ALA A 133 -13.14 -6.13 -0.99
CA ALA A 133 -14.52 -5.73 -0.78
C ALA A 133 -14.89 -4.54 -1.66
N SER A 134 -16.14 -4.52 -2.14
CA SER A 134 -16.69 -3.38 -2.87
C SER A 134 -17.31 -2.39 -1.89
N LEU A 135 -16.66 -1.25 -1.72
CA LEU A 135 -17.10 -0.20 -0.81
C LEU A 135 -17.98 0.81 -1.54
N PRO A 136 -19.19 1.11 -1.02
CA PRO A 136 -20.09 2.08 -1.65
C PRO A 136 -19.51 3.51 -1.61
N ALA A 137 -19.93 4.36 -2.55
CA ALA A 137 -19.53 5.76 -2.58
C ALA A 137 -19.94 6.48 -1.28
N LYS A 138 -19.00 7.20 -0.64
CA LYS A 138 -19.21 7.94 0.63
C LYS A 138 -19.94 7.11 1.68
N GLY A 139 -19.68 5.82 1.72
CA GLY A 139 -20.37 4.86 2.56
C GLY A 139 -19.43 3.95 3.33
N SER A 140 -20.04 3.01 4.02
CA SER A 140 -19.34 1.99 4.80
C SER A 140 -19.82 0.60 4.43
N LEU A 141 -18.96 -0.38 4.71
CA LEU A 141 -19.27 -1.80 4.62
C LEU A 141 -18.83 -2.46 5.92
N TYR A 142 -19.74 -3.18 6.57
CA TYR A 142 -19.44 -4.00 7.70
C TYR A 142 -19.17 -5.44 7.24
N MET A 143 -18.04 -5.99 7.65
CA MET A 143 -17.60 -7.35 7.39
C MET A 143 -17.57 -8.09 8.73
N ALA A 144 -18.58 -8.94 8.97
CA ALA A 144 -18.69 -9.72 10.21
C ALA A 144 -17.74 -10.93 10.17
N ALA A 145 -17.06 -11.19 11.29
CA ALA A 145 -16.33 -12.43 11.47
C ALA A 145 -17.32 -13.58 11.73
N SER A 146 -17.21 -14.67 10.95
CA SER A 146 -18.01 -15.88 11.08
C SER A 146 -17.11 -17.08 11.34
N ALA A 147 -17.46 -17.88 12.37
CA ALA A 147 -16.80 -19.14 12.63
C ALA A 147 -17.19 -20.23 11.60
N GLU A 148 -18.32 -20.06 10.92
CA GLU A 148 -18.70 -20.90 9.80
C GLU A 148 -17.81 -20.56 8.60
N LYS A 149 -17.09 -21.56 8.09
CA LYS A 149 -16.51 -21.44 6.75
C LYS A 149 -17.67 -21.34 5.77
N GLU A 150 -18.15 -20.13 5.50
CA GLU A 150 -18.85 -19.92 4.25
C GLU A 150 -17.91 -20.40 3.17
N SER A 151 -18.25 -21.49 2.52
CA SER A 151 -17.64 -21.84 1.27
C SER A 151 -17.98 -20.67 0.34
N LEU A 152 -17.06 -19.71 0.20
CA LEU A 152 -17.01 -18.87 -0.98
C LEU A 152 -17.22 -19.87 -2.11
N ASP A 153 -18.31 -19.74 -2.84
CA ASP A 153 -18.88 -20.74 -3.72
C ASP A 153 -17.82 -21.59 -4.39
N LYS A 154 -17.96 -22.93 -4.28
CA LYS A 154 -17.08 -23.92 -4.93
C LYS A 154 -17.20 -23.92 -6.44
N GLU A 155 -17.41 -22.77 -7.07
CA GLU A 155 -17.05 -22.59 -8.46
C GLU A 155 -15.53 -22.77 -8.51
N ALA A 156 -15.08 -23.68 -9.34
CA ALA A 156 -13.70 -24.13 -9.47
C ALA A 156 -12.76 -22.92 -9.31
N LYS A 157 -11.94 -22.88 -8.23
CA LYS A 157 -11.01 -21.78 -7.91
C LYS A 157 -10.30 -21.39 -9.19
N LYS A 158 -10.63 -20.25 -9.75
CA LYS A 158 -10.02 -19.77 -10.97
C LYS A 158 -8.57 -19.41 -10.59
N GLU A 159 -7.64 -20.14 -11.16
CA GLU A 159 -6.23 -19.88 -10.95
C GLU A 159 -5.90 -18.54 -11.63
N HIS A 160 -5.76 -17.49 -10.84
CA HIS A 160 -5.52 -16.13 -11.31
C HIS A 160 -4.06 -15.89 -11.69
N PHE A 161 -3.16 -16.64 -11.05
CA PHE A 161 -1.72 -16.53 -11.22
C PHE A 161 -1.16 -17.88 -11.65
N VAL A 162 -0.66 -17.95 -12.88
CA VAL A 162 -0.12 -19.18 -13.45
C VAL A 162 1.37 -19.03 -13.68
N LEU A 163 2.16 -19.77 -12.94
CA LEU A 163 3.60 -19.85 -13.18
C LEU A 163 3.84 -20.75 -14.39
N ARG A 164 4.10 -20.15 -15.56
CA ARG A 164 4.30 -20.88 -16.83
C ARG A 164 5.68 -21.54 -16.89
N TYR A 165 6.69 -20.85 -16.37
CA TYR A 165 8.09 -21.29 -16.21
C TYR A 165 8.60 -20.78 -14.88
N GLU A 166 9.80 -21.18 -14.45
CA GLU A 166 10.39 -20.76 -13.17
C GLU A 166 10.40 -19.24 -12.96
N ASN A 167 10.50 -18.48 -14.04
CA ASN A 167 10.61 -17.03 -14.03
C ASN A 167 9.59 -16.33 -14.95
N THR A 168 8.42 -16.94 -15.18
CA THR A 168 7.36 -16.35 -16.02
C THR A 168 6.01 -16.56 -15.37
N LEU A 169 5.40 -15.47 -14.94
CA LEU A 169 4.10 -15.43 -14.31
C LEU A 169 3.05 -14.88 -15.28
N GLU A 170 1.95 -15.60 -15.47
CA GLU A 170 0.75 -15.05 -16.06
C GLU A 170 -0.21 -14.59 -14.99
N THR A 171 -0.62 -13.31 -15.07
CA THR A 171 -1.63 -12.68 -14.25
C THR A 171 -2.90 -12.42 -15.08
N PRO A 172 -4.00 -11.93 -14.51
CA PRO A 172 -5.16 -11.49 -15.30
C PRO A 172 -4.81 -10.43 -16.35
N TRP A 173 -3.82 -9.59 -16.09
CA TRP A 173 -3.48 -8.39 -16.87
C TRP A 173 -2.22 -8.53 -17.71
N TYR A 174 -1.23 -9.26 -17.20
CA TYR A 174 0.12 -9.31 -17.77
C TYR A 174 0.65 -10.74 -17.92
N ILE A 175 1.57 -10.92 -18.85
CA ILE A 175 2.55 -12.00 -18.80
C ILE A 175 3.88 -11.33 -18.49
N VAL A 176 4.47 -11.66 -17.35
CA VAL A 176 5.70 -11.04 -16.86
C VAL A 176 6.79 -12.08 -16.72
N SER A 177 7.98 -11.76 -17.22
CA SER A 177 9.19 -12.57 -17.03
C SER A 177 10.26 -11.75 -16.34
N TRP A 178 11.11 -12.41 -15.52
CA TRP A 178 12.17 -11.75 -14.76
C TRP A 178 13.44 -12.59 -14.73
N ASN A 179 14.55 -11.99 -14.35
CA ASN A 179 15.81 -12.67 -14.11
C ASN A 179 16.12 -12.80 -12.60
N GLU A 180 17.28 -13.35 -12.26
CA GLU A 180 17.70 -13.55 -10.85
C GLU A 180 17.81 -12.26 -10.04
N LEU A 181 18.02 -11.11 -10.69
CA LEU A 181 18.08 -9.80 -10.06
C LEU A 181 16.70 -9.17 -9.82
N GLY A 182 15.62 -9.80 -10.28
CA GLY A 182 14.27 -9.20 -10.26
C GLY A 182 14.06 -8.14 -11.34
N GLU A 183 14.99 -8.03 -12.29
CA GLU A 183 14.79 -7.20 -13.48
C GLU A 183 13.75 -7.86 -14.38
N LEU A 184 12.76 -7.09 -14.81
CA LEU A 184 11.71 -7.56 -15.71
C LEU A 184 12.29 -7.66 -17.13
N THR A 185 12.36 -8.86 -17.65
CA THR A 185 12.87 -9.13 -19.01
C THR A 185 11.78 -9.10 -20.07
N SER A 186 10.50 -9.20 -19.64
CA SER A 186 9.30 -9.00 -20.45
C SER A 186 8.14 -8.58 -19.56
N LEU A 187 7.35 -7.65 -20.03
CA LEU A 187 6.07 -7.24 -19.45
C LEU A 187 5.05 -7.08 -20.57
N TYR A 188 4.38 -8.18 -20.92
CA TYR A 188 3.37 -8.15 -21.98
C TYR A 188 2.00 -7.79 -21.43
N ASP A 189 1.45 -6.64 -21.86
CA ASP A 189 0.08 -6.21 -21.56
C ASP A 189 -0.93 -6.98 -22.41
N LYS A 190 -1.76 -7.81 -21.75
CA LYS A 190 -2.74 -8.67 -22.41
C LYS A 190 -3.91 -7.89 -23.02
N GLU A 191 -4.28 -6.74 -22.47
CA GLU A 191 -5.36 -5.91 -23.00
C GLU A 191 -4.86 -5.05 -24.16
N ALA A 192 -3.74 -4.35 -23.98
CA ALA A 192 -3.12 -3.55 -25.04
C ALA A 192 -2.46 -4.42 -26.13
N LYS A 193 -2.30 -5.75 -25.87
CA LYS A 193 -1.69 -6.76 -26.77
C LYS A 193 -0.31 -6.33 -27.27
N ARG A 194 0.51 -5.80 -26.36
CA ARG A 194 1.86 -5.36 -26.70
C ARG A 194 2.85 -5.58 -25.56
N GLU A 195 4.12 -5.68 -25.92
CA GLU A 195 5.21 -5.57 -24.96
C GLU A 195 5.30 -4.12 -24.47
N VAL A 196 5.51 -3.97 -23.15
CA VAL A 196 5.68 -2.66 -22.50
C VAL A 196 7.12 -2.20 -22.55
N LEU A 197 8.06 -3.13 -22.41
CA LEU A 197 9.49 -2.82 -22.42
C LEU A 197 10.00 -2.64 -23.85
N GLU A 198 10.94 -1.73 -24.03
CA GLU A 198 11.65 -1.57 -25.29
C GLU A 198 12.54 -2.82 -25.57
N ALA A 199 12.64 -3.21 -26.83
CA ALA A 199 13.41 -4.39 -27.21
C ALA A 199 14.89 -4.27 -26.79
N GLY A 200 15.38 -5.26 -26.07
CA GLY A 200 16.76 -5.30 -25.57
C GLY A 200 17.00 -4.51 -24.28
N THR A 201 15.93 -3.99 -23.67
CA THR A 201 16.00 -3.35 -22.33
C THR A 201 15.39 -4.25 -21.26
N VAL A 202 15.63 -3.92 -20.00
CA VAL A 202 15.00 -4.53 -18.84
C VAL A 202 14.28 -3.45 -18.02
N GLY A 203 13.22 -3.84 -17.35
CA GLY A 203 12.53 -2.99 -16.36
C GLY A 203 13.04 -3.29 -14.96
N ASN A 204 12.83 -2.37 -14.03
CA ASN A 204 13.21 -2.55 -12.62
C ASN A 204 14.72 -2.83 -12.40
N GLU A 205 15.58 -2.28 -13.23
CA GLU A 205 17.04 -2.36 -13.06
C GLU A 205 17.47 -1.42 -11.92
N ILE A 206 18.18 -1.95 -10.93
CA ILE A 206 18.75 -1.15 -9.85
C ILE A 206 20.23 -0.92 -10.11
N VAL A 207 20.59 0.34 -10.33
CA VAL A 207 21.94 0.76 -10.67
C VAL A 207 22.44 1.76 -9.62
N VAL A 208 23.67 1.58 -9.17
CA VAL A 208 24.38 2.50 -8.28
C VAL A 208 25.29 3.39 -9.08
N TYR A 209 25.19 4.68 -8.90
CA TYR A 209 26.02 5.66 -9.59
C TYR A 209 27.02 6.31 -8.65
N GLU A 210 28.20 6.69 -9.16
CA GLU A 210 29.12 7.55 -8.42
C GLU A 210 28.61 9.00 -8.52
N ASP A 211 28.21 9.55 -7.37
CA ASP A 211 27.80 10.94 -7.26
C ASP A 211 28.83 11.74 -6.45
N ILE A 212 29.70 12.44 -7.17
CA ILE A 212 30.73 13.31 -6.58
C ILE A 212 30.59 14.68 -7.25
N PRO A 213 29.65 15.50 -6.77
CA PRO A 213 29.45 16.85 -7.30
C PRO A 213 30.66 17.73 -6.97
N LYS A 214 30.94 18.68 -7.84
CA LYS A 214 32.04 19.61 -7.67
C LYS A 214 31.79 20.57 -6.51
N ASP A 215 30.56 21.09 -6.42
CA ASP A 215 30.10 22.04 -5.42
C ASP A 215 28.64 21.71 -5.09
N TYR A 216 28.18 22.00 -3.86
CA TYR A 216 26.79 21.87 -3.42
C TYR A 216 26.23 20.46 -3.58
N ASP A 217 26.79 19.50 -2.84
CA ASP A 217 26.49 18.08 -2.88
C ASP A 217 25.01 17.71 -2.64
N ALA A 218 24.29 18.53 -1.87
CA ALA A 218 22.84 18.35 -1.68
C ALA A 218 21.97 18.95 -2.82
N TRP A 219 22.60 19.68 -3.78
CA TRP A 219 21.88 20.41 -4.82
C TRP A 219 22.23 19.96 -6.22
N ASN A 220 23.48 19.62 -6.44
CA ASN A 220 24.00 19.37 -7.79
C ASN A 220 24.11 17.86 -8.05
N VAL A 221 23.54 17.41 -9.18
CA VAL A 221 23.87 16.16 -9.82
C VAL A 221 24.59 16.52 -11.11
N GLU A 222 25.89 16.25 -11.15
CA GLU A 222 26.71 16.61 -12.31
C GLU A 222 26.41 15.73 -13.51
N SER A 223 26.46 16.30 -14.72
CA SER A 223 26.11 15.59 -15.96
C SER A 223 26.98 14.34 -16.24
N TYR A 224 28.08 14.20 -15.57
CA TYR A 224 28.99 13.05 -15.69
C TYR A 224 28.69 11.91 -14.71
N TYR A 225 27.72 12.02 -13.81
CA TYR A 225 27.39 10.98 -12.81
C TYR A 225 27.15 9.61 -13.46
N SER A 226 26.56 9.59 -14.67
CA SER A 226 26.24 8.36 -15.38
C SER A 226 27.46 7.64 -15.98
N ARG A 227 28.65 8.27 -15.98
CA ARG A 227 29.88 7.70 -16.59
C ARG A 227 30.44 6.54 -15.76
N LYS A 228 30.14 6.51 -14.46
CA LYS A 228 30.62 5.48 -13.56
C LYS A 228 29.48 4.94 -12.73
N HIS A 229 29.18 3.68 -12.95
CA HIS A 229 28.06 3.02 -12.32
C HIS A 229 28.35 1.53 -12.10
N TRP A 230 27.61 0.94 -11.17
CA TRP A 230 27.69 -0.47 -10.83
C TRP A 230 26.31 -1.07 -10.77
N LYS A 231 26.20 -2.35 -11.13
CA LYS A 231 24.98 -3.12 -10.91
C LYS A 231 24.99 -3.73 -9.50
N THR A 232 23.81 -3.92 -8.96
CA THR A 232 23.63 -4.71 -7.75
C THR A 232 23.85 -6.19 -8.03
N LEU A 233 24.14 -6.97 -6.99
CA LEU A 233 24.32 -8.40 -7.06
C LEU A 233 23.14 -9.10 -6.36
N ALA A 234 22.68 -10.21 -6.91
CA ALA A 234 21.67 -11.02 -6.26
C ALA A 234 22.26 -11.64 -4.98
N LYS A 235 21.68 -11.31 -3.83
CA LYS A 235 21.94 -11.97 -2.55
C LYS A 235 21.07 -13.21 -2.42
N LYS A 236 19.82 -13.10 -2.88
CA LYS A 236 18.92 -14.21 -3.15
C LYS A 236 18.26 -13.99 -4.52
N PRO A 237 18.14 -15.06 -5.34
CA PRO A 237 17.48 -14.94 -6.64
C PRO A 237 16.01 -14.51 -6.48
N CYS A 238 15.54 -13.74 -7.44
CA CYS A 238 14.13 -13.37 -7.48
C CYS A 238 13.24 -14.60 -7.65
N MET A 239 12.28 -14.75 -6.77
CA MET A 239 11.33 -15.85 -6.80
C MET A 239 9.93 -15.42 -6.40
N MET A 240 8.94 -16.17 -6.87
CA MET A 240 7.57 -16.00 -6.40
C MET A 240 7.44 -16.56 -4.98
N THR A 241 7.11 -15.70 -4.03
CA THR A 241 6.96 -16.07 -2.60
C THR A 241 5.51 -16.29 -2.21
N GLU A 242 4.58 -15.59 -2.86
CA GLU A 242 3.15 -15.67 -2.60
C GLU A 242 2.39 -15.80 -3.91
N ALA A 243 1.31 -16.59 -3.92
CA ALA A 243 0.29 -16.60 -4.95
C ALA A 243 -1.05 -17.05 -4.35
N GLY A 244 -2.10 -16.31 -4.63
CA GLY A 244 -3.43 -16.58 -4.07
C GLY A 244 -4.57 -15.97 -4.86
N GLU A 245 -5.69 -15.73 -4.20
CA GLU A 245 -6.91 -15.21 -4.84
C GLU A 245 -6.85 -13.69 -5.04
N ILE A 246 -5.98 -12.98 -4.33
CA ILE A 246 -5.89 -11.52 -4.36
C ILE A 246 -4.61 -11.03 -5.03
N CYS A 247 -3.46 -11.61 -4.66
CA CYS A 247 -2.18 -11.17 -5.20
C CYS A 247 -1.17 -12.32 -5.34
N ALA A 248 -0.16 -12.06 -6.18
CA ALA A 248 1.11 -12.79 -6.21
C ALA A 248 2.25 -11.83 -5.93
N VAL A 249 3.30 -12.30 -5.29
CA VAL A 249 4.47 -11.50 -4.87
C VAL A 249 5.73 -12.14 -5.41
N LEU A 250 6.54 -11.33 -6.12
CA LEU A 250 7.92 -11.65 -6.45
C LEU A 250 8.82 -10.95 -5.43
N HIS A 251 9.67 -11.74 -4.78
CA HIS A 251 10.62 -11.25 -3.78
C HIS A 251 12.06 -11.35 -4.28
N THR A 252 12.85 -10.32 -4.04
CA THR A 252 14.27 -10.25 -4.42
C THR A 252 15.08 -9.61 -3.29
N GLU A 253 16.26 -10.18 -2.99
CA GLU A 253 17.27 -9.54 -2.15
C GLU A 253 18.51 -9.24 -2.98
N LEU A 254 18.86 -7.96 -3.06
CA LEU A 254 20.03 -7.48 -3.76
C LEU A 254 21.05 -6.92 -2.76
N SER A 255 22.29 -6.86 -3.17
CA SER A 255 23.36 -6.24 -2.38
C SER A 255 24.27 -5.38 -3.25
N TYR A 256 24.77 -4.33 -2.63
CA TYR A 256 25.87 -3.53 -3.13
C TYR A 256 26.75 -3.17 -1.93
N GLU A 257 28.00 -3.66 -1.92
CA GLU A 257 28.92 -3.55 -0.79
C GLU A 257 28.28 -3.99 0.53
N SER A 258 28.12 -3.07 1.51
CA SER A 258 27.48 -3.32 2.79
C SER A 258 25.95 -3.08 2.79
N SER A 259 25.42 -2.55 1.71
CA SER A 259 23.98 -2.26 1.57
C SER A 259 23.21 -3.48 1.10
N VAL A 260 22.01 -3.65 1.64
CA VAL A 260 21.05 -4.68 1.23
C VAL A 260 19.77 -4.00 0.80
N ILE A 261 19.21 -4.45 -0.32
CA ILE A 261 17.95 -3.98 -0.87
C ILE A 261 17.01 -5.18 -0.92
N GLU A 262 15.91 -5.10 -0.17
CA GLU A 262 14.82 -6.07 -0.23
C GLU A 262 13.68 -5.44 -1.03
N GLN A 263 13.15 -6.18 -2.01
CA GLN A 263 12.10 -5.69 -2.88
C GLN A 263 11.03 -6.74 -3.09
N ASP A 264 9.76 -6.30 -2.94
CA ASP A 264 8.58 -7.06 -3.29
C ASP A 264 7.84 -6.39 -4.47
N ILE A 265 7.66 -7.14 -5.56
CA ILE A 265 6.80 -6.73 -6.67
C ILE A 265 5.48 -7.47 -6.53
N VAL A 266 4.40 -6.72 -6.30
CA VAL A 266 3.08 -7.28 -6.02
C VAL A 266 2.16 -7.12 -7.22
N PHE A 267 1.60 -8.23 -7.72
CA PHE A 267 0.60 -8.24 -8.78
C PHE A 267 -0.78 -8.55 -8.19
N PHE A 268 -1.74 -7.66 -8.39
CA PHE A 268 -3.11 -7.84 -7.91
C PHE A 268 -4.05 -8.35 -9.00
N VAL A 269 -5.07 -9.13 -8.58
CA VAL A 269 -6.13 -9.63 -9.47
C VAL A 269 -7.05 -8.51 -9.95
N HIS A 270 -7.41 -7.58 -9.05
CA HIS A 270 -8.45 -6.57 -9.28
C HIS A 270 -7.95 -5.25 -9.85
N THR A 271 -6.66 -5.07 -9.96
CA THR A 271 -6.07 -3.82 -10.44
C THR A 271 -4.84 -4.09 -11.29
N ARG A 272 -4.57 -3.17 -12.22
CA ARG A 272 -3.35 -3.18 -13.04
C ARG A 272 -2.13 -2.55 -12.33
N ARG A 273 -2.29 -2.22 -11.06
CA ARG A 273 -1.20 -1.69 -10.23
C ARG A 273 -0.36 -2.81 -9.68
#